data_ed93a46251ed543a293dcfc13b9a8c2c
#
_entry.id   ed93a46251ed543a293dcfc13b9a8c2c
#
_cell.length_a   1.000
_cell.length_b   1.000
_cell.length_c   1.000
_cell.angle_alpha   90.00
_cell.angle_beta   90.00
_cell.angle_gamma   90.00
#
_symmetry.space_group_name_H-M   'P 1'
#
loop_
_entity.id
_entity.type
_entity.pdbx_description
1 polymer ?
#
loop_
_entity_poly.entity_id
_entity_poly.type
_entity_poly.pdbx_seq_one_letter_code
_entity_poly.pdbx_strand_id
1 'polypeptide(L)'
;YEVGLRYEYVATKEFPTNIKRNYSDLFPYISMGYDIDEYGKWKVIASYSRKIARPLFSQQNPTKTQTSLFTYTIGNIALRPEYVNSLRSTLVYNNVYSLTLGVDMHSDLIREFSFETPDNPMGSYVTYINHHQENHWYAYLSLPFQPCYWFNINFNTLLCYQTIQITKGESIKG
;
A
#
# COMPACT_ATOMS: atom_id res chain seq x y z
N TYR A 1 10.55 18.16 -14.03
CA TYR A 1 10.31 17.95 -12.59
C TYR A 1 8.91 18.41 -12.24
N GLU A 2 8.31 17.76 -11.28
CA GLU A 2 7.01 18.06 -10.70
C GLU A 2 7.12 17.96 -9.17
N VAL A 3 6.59 18.94 -8.46
CA VAL A 3 6.58 18.96 -6.99
C VAL A 3 5.19 19.34 -6.53
N GLY A 4 4.64 18.58 -5.62
CA GLY A 4 3.34 18.82 -5.01
C GLY A 4 3.42 18.68 -3.49
N LEU A 5 2.63 19.46 -2.78
CA LEU A 5 2.45 19.38 -1.34
C LEU A 5 0.97 19.51 -1.01
N ARG A 6 0.42 18.49 -0.34
CA ARG A 6 -0.94 18.50 0.17
C ARG A 6 -0.90 18.48 1.68
N TYR A 7 -1.63 19.39 2.30
CA TYR A 7 -1.87 19.40 3.74
C TYR A 7 -3.31 18.97 4.00
N GLU A 8 -3.50 18.07 4.96
CA GLU A 8 -4.83 17.66 5.43
C GLU A 8 -4.94 17.82 6.93
N TYR A 9 -6.03 18.43 7.36
CA TYR A 9 -6.45 18.45 8.75
C TYR A 9 -7.79 17.71 8.87
N VAL A 10 -7.86 16.77 9.80
CA VAL A 10 -9.08 15.99 10.04
C VAL A 10 -9.41 16.02 11.52
N ALA A 11 -10.67 16.37 11.81
CA ALA A 11 -11.25 16.29 13.13
C ALA A 11 -12.49 15.39 13.04
N THR A 12 -12.46 14.25 13.75
CA THR A 12 -13.59 13.32 13.81
C THR A 12 -14.06 13.15 15.25
N LYS A 13 -15.37 12.99 15.39
CA LYS A 13 -16.02 12.65 16.67
C LYS A 13 -16.90 11.43 16.44
N GLU A 14 -16.62 10.35 17.14
CA GLU A 14 -17.38 9.11 17.05
C GLU A 14 -18.49 9.07 18.12
N PHE A 15 -19.69 8.66 17.73
CA PHE A 15 -20.83 8.43 18.62
C PHE A 15 -21.10 6.93 18.69
N PRO A 16 -21.48 6.36 19.86
CA PRO A 16 -21.73 7.02 21.15
C PRO A 16 -20.48 7.17 22.03
N THR A 17 -19.31 6.70 21.61
CA THR A 17 -18.09 6.62 22.43
C THR A 17 -17.45 7.96 22.75
N ASN A 18 -17.87 9.06 22.10
CA ASN A 18 -17.28 10.42 22.19
C ASN A 18 -15.77 10.47 21.92
N ILE A 19 -15.21 9.49 21.22
CA ILE A 19 -13.79 9.49 20.85
C ILE A 19 -13.57 10.59 19.85
N LYS A 20 -12.72 11.56 20.21
CA LYS A 20 -12.28 12.64 19.33
C LYS A 20 -10.91 12.28 18.77
N ARG A 21 -10.75 12.38 17.46
CA ARG A 21 -9.47 12.21 16.77
C ARG A 21 -9.18 13.43 15.94
N ASN A 22 -8.04 14.06 16.21
CA ASN A 22 -7.52 15.17 15.43
C ASN A 22 -6.15 14.78 14.93
N TYR A 23 -5.95 14.87 13.63
CA TYR A 23 -4.62 14.69 13.01
C TYR A 23 -4.43 15.68 11.88
N SER A 24 -3.19 16.10 11.73
CA SER A 24 -2.77 16.97 10.66
C SER A 24 -1.54 16.36 9.99
N ASP A 25 -1.59 16.20 8.69
CA ASP A 25 -0.58 15.50 7.92
C ASP A 25 -0.19 16.25 6.65
N LEU A 26 1.09 16.12 6.30
CA LEU A 26 1.66 16.61 5.05
C LEU A 26 1.91 15.43 4.11
N PHE A 27 1.52 15.60 2.85
CA PHE A 27 1.65 14.62 1.79
C PHE A 27 2.46 15.22 0.64
N PRO A 28 3.80 15.11 0.70
CA PRO A 28 4.67 15.54 -0.38
C PRO A 28 4.60 14.56 -1.56
N TYR A 29 4.72 15.12 -2.75
CA TYR A 29 4.94 14.42 -4.00
C TYR A 29 6.07 15.10 -4.76
N ILE A 30 7.05 14.33 -5.20
CA ILE A 30 8.17 14.81 -6.02
C ILE A 30 8.37 13.82 -7.16
N SER A 31 8.47 14.33 -8.39
CA SER A 31 8.84 13.54 -9.55
C SER A 31 9.86 14.30 -10.38
N MET A 32 10.91 13.60 -10.78
CA MET A 32 12.00 14.16 -11.60
C MET A 32 12.29 13.20 -12.74
N GLY A 33 12.36 13.75 -13.96
CA GLY A 33 12.80 13.05 -15.15
C GLY A 33 14.13 13.65 -15.66
N TYR A 34 15.05 12.78 -16.05
CA TYR A 34 16.34 13.16 -16.60
C TYR A 34 16.65 12.31 -17.83
N ASP A 35 16.97 12.96 -18.93
CA ASP A 35 17.44 12.32 -20.15
C ASP A 35 18.96 12.12 -20.02
N ILE A 36 19.43 10.85 -20.08
CA ILE A 36 20.84 10.50 -19.83
C ILE A 36 21.70 10.81 -21.05
N ASP A 37 21.12 10.68 -22.24
CA ASP A 37 21.82 10.89 -23.49
C ASP A 37 21.23 12.07 -24.30
N GLU A 38 22.05 12.68 -25.14
CA GLU A 38 21.67 13.84 -25.99
C GLU A 38 20.54 13.49 -26.99
N TYR A 39 20.38 12.22 -27.32
CA TYR A 39 19.35 11.75 -28.26
C TYR A 39 18.03 11.38 -27.61
N GLY A 40 17.93 11.49 -26.28
CA GLY A 40 16.72 11.15 -25.52
C GLY A 40 16.34 9.66 -25.56
N LYS A 41 17.30 8.78 -25.90
CA LYS A 41 17.04 7.32 -25.93
C LYS A 41 16.91 6.73 -24.54
N TRP A 42 17.70 7.23 -23.59
CA TRP A 42 17.68 6.79 -22.20
C TRP A 42 17.12 7.87 -21.32
N LYS A 43 16.08 7.51 -20.56
CA LYS A 43 15.45 8.42 -19.61
C LYS A 43 15.28 7.73 -18.26
N VAL A 44 15.64 8.43 -17.19
CA VAL A 44 15.35 8.03 -15.82
C VAL A 44 14.25 8.92 -15.24
N ILE A 45 13.26 8.32 -14.64
CA ILE A 45 12.20 9.02 -13.90
C ILE A 45 12.24 8.51 -12.47
N ALA A 46 12.49 9.40 -11.51
CA ALA A 46 12.43 9.08 -10.09
C ALA A 46 11.26 9.81 -9.45
N SER A 47 10.52 9.16 -8.57
CA SER A 47 9.41 9.77 -7.86
C SER A 47 9.31 9.30 -6.43
N TYR A 48 8.87 10.21 -5.56
CA TYR A 48 8.51 9.95 -4.17
C TYR A 48 7.10 10.49 -3.91
N SER A 49 6.30 9.74 -3.16
CA SER A 49 5.00 10.19 -2.71
C SER A 49 4.65 9.63 -1.33
N ARG A 50 3.98 10.42 -0.52
CA ARG A 50 3.35 9.98 0.73
C ARG A 50 1.85 10.02 0.59
N LYS A 51 1.17 8.95 1.04
CA LYS A 51 -0.29 8.79 0.99
C LYS A 51 -0.82 8.34 2.34
N ILE A 52 -2.12 8.57 2.56
CA ILE A 52 -2.87 8.08 3.72
C ILE A 52 -4.05 7.25 3.23
N ALA A 53 -4.29 6.11 3.87
CA ALA A 53 -5.50 5.32 3.74
C ALA A 53 -6.21 5.29 5.11
N ARG A 54 -7.44 5.81 5.15
CA ARG A 54 -8.23 5.83 6.38
C ARG A 54 -9.03 4.55 6.51
N PRO A 55 -9.23 4.05 7.75
CA PRO A 55 -10.11 2.92 7.97
C PRO A 55 -11.50 3.20 7.39
N LEU A 56 -12.06 2.18 6.75
CA LEU A 56 -13.44 2.24 6.28
C LEU A 56 -14.40 2.16 7.46
N PHE A 57 -15.60 2.72 7.31
CA PHE A 57 -16.64 2.64 8.35
C PHE A 57 -16.97 1.18 8.73
N SER A 58 -17.03 0.28 7.74
CA SER A 58 -17.25 -1.16 7.98
C SER A 58 -16.15 -1.81 8.81
N GLN A 59 -14.90 -1.37 8.67
CA GLN A 59 -13.75 -1.87 9.43
C GLN A 59 -13.76 -1.38 10.89
N GLN A 60 -14.42 -0.27 11.16
CA GLN A 60 -14.52 0.32 12.49
C GLN A 60 -15.83 -0.02 13.22
N ASN A 61 -16.86 -0.52 12.52
CA ASN A 61 -18.17 -0.80 13.09
C ASN A 61 -18.09 -1.96 14.11
N PRO A 62 -18.34 -1.74 15.41
CA PRO A 62 -18.25 -2.77 16.45
C PRO A 62 -19.42 -3.76 16.43
N THR A 63 -20.38 -3.59 15.52
CA THR A 63 -21.51 -4.50 15.40
C THR A 63 -21.04 -5.86 14.87
N LYS A 64 -21.38 -6.93 15.60
CA LYS A 64 -21.12 -8.30 15.14
C LYS A 64 -22.00 -8.63 13.95
N THR A 65 -21.37 -8.97 12.82
CA THR A 65 -22.05 -9.43 11.61
C THR A 65 -21.72 -10.90 11.40
N GLN A 66 -22.74 -11.76 11.42
CA GLN A 66 -22.54 -13.19 11.20
C GLN A 66 -22.23 -13.46 9.73
N THR A 67 -21.09 -14.09 9.47
CA THR A 67 -20.61 -14.40 8.11
C THR A 67 -20.86 -15.88 7.78
N SER A 68 -20.81 -16.75 8.80
CA SER A 68 -21.13 -18.18 8.66
C SER A 68 -21.69 -18.72 9.98
N LEU A 69 -22.01 -20.03 10.03
CA LEU A 69 -22.57 -20.67 11.22
C LEU A 69 -21.69 -20.52 12.48
N PHE A 70 -20.37 -20.49 12.29
CA PHE A 70 -19.38 -20.42 13.38
C PHE A 70 -18.46 -19.20 13.30
N THR A 71 -18.67 -18.31 12.33
CA THR A 71 -17.81 -17.16 12.11
C THR A 71 -18.61 -15.86 12.08
N TYR A 72 -18.12 -14.83 12.78
CA TYR A 72 -18.64 -13.47 12.67
C TYR A 72 -17.52 -12.48 12.44
N THR A 73 -17.86 -11.36 11.83
CA THR A 73 -16.95 -10.21 11.64
C THR A 73 -17.31 -9.12 12.63
N ILE A 74 -16.31 -8.51 13.24
CA ILE A 74 -16.45 -7.36 14.14
C ILE A 74 -15.40 -6.31 13.78
N GLY A 75 -15.83 -5.08 13.54
CA GLY A 75 -14.92 -3.97 13.28
C GLY A 75 -14.20 -3.52 14.54
N ASN A 76 -13.08 -2.83 14.35
CA ASN A 76 -12.24 -2.32 15.43
C ASN A 76 -12.24 -0.77 15.42
N ILE A 77 -12.89 -0.18 16.42
CA ILE A 77 -12.96 1.29 16.59
C ILE A 77 -11.56 1.90 16.81
N ALA A 78 -10.59 1.13 17.34
CA ALA A 78 -9.26 1.62 17.65
C ALA A 78 -8.33 1.75 16.42
N LEU A 79 -8.80 1.42 15.21
CA LEU A 79 -8.00 1.52 13.99
C LEU A 79 -7.47 2.93 13.76
N ARG A 80 -6.18 2.99 13.43
CA ARG A 80 -5.48 4.20 13.01
C ARG A 80 -5.38 4.24 11.48
N PRO A 81 -5.24 5.43 10.87
CA PRO A 81 -4.93 5.54 9.46
C PRO A 81 -3.61 4.85 9.12
N GLU A 82 -3.58 4.24 7.94
CA GLU A 82 -2.38 3.70 7.32
C GLU A 82 -1.67 4.79 6.52
N TYR A 83 -0.35 4.82 6.59
CA TYR A 83 0.50 5.70 5.79
C TYR A 83 1.37 4.87 4.84
N VAL A 84 1.48 5.32 3.60
CA VAL A 84 2.31 4.69 2.58
C VAL A 84 3.29 5.71 2.03
N ASN A 85 4.60 5.42 2.18
CA ASN A 85 5.66 6.16 1.50
C ASN A 85 6.13 5.33 0.31
N SER A 86 5.95 5.85 -0.89
CA SER A 86 6.31 5.18 -2.14
C SER A 86 7.53 5.85 -2.77
N LEU A 87 8.58 5.08 -3.02
CA LEU A 87 9.73 5.49 -3.81
C LEU A 87 9.79 4.63 -5.05
N ARG A 88 9.92 5.27 -6.21
CA ARG A 88 9.94 4.59 -7.52
C ARG A 88 11.00 5.21 -8.41
N SER A 89 11.72 4.35 -9.14
CA SER A 89 12.64 4.74 -10.22
C SER A 89 12.33 3.93 -11.47
N THR A 90 12.14 4.61 -12.58
CA THR A 90 11.85 3.98 -13.88
C THR A 90 12.94 4.38 -14.89
N LEU A 91 13.61 3.38 -15.43
CA LEU A 91 14.51 3.53 -16.57
C LEU A 91 13.74 3.20 -17.84
N VAL A 92 13.73 4.14 -18.79
CA VAL A 92 13.07 3.99 -20.09
C VAL A 92 14.10 4.02 -21.19
N TYR A 93 14.01 3.11 -22.15
CA TYR A 93 14.84 3.08 -23.34
C TYR A 93 14.01 3.17 -24.60
N ASN A 94 14.38 4.10 -25.49
CA ASN A 94 13.67 4.42 -26.74
C ASN A 94 12.16 4.70 -26.59
N ASN A 95 11.70 5.12 -25.41
CA ASN A 95 10.27 5.27 -25.08
C ASN A 95 9.43 3.99 -25.25
N VAL A 96 10.07 2.82 -25.31
CA VAL A 96 9.46 1.53 -25.62
C VAL A 96 9.71 0.55 -24.47
N TYR A 97 10.95 0.38 -24.07
CA TYR A 97 11.35 -0.58 -23.02
C TYR A 97 11.40 0.13 -21.68
N SER A 98 10.94 -0.52 -20.62
CA SER A 98 11.02 0.07 -19.30
C SER A 98 11.33 -0.93 -18.20
N LEU A 99 12.16 -0.49 -17.25
CA LEU A 99 12.43 -1.17 -16.00
C LEU A 99 12.06 -0.22 -14.86
N THR A 100 11.09 -0.63 -14.05
CA THR A 100 10.68 0.12 -12.85
C THR A 100 11.11 -0.65 -11.61
N LEU A 101 11.82 0.03 -10.73
CA LEU A 101 12.15 -0.45 -9.39
C LEU A 101 11.42 0.42 -8.37
N GLY A 102 10.84 -0.19 -7.36
CA GLY A 102 10.10 0.57 -6.36
C GLY A 102 10.04 -0.11 -5.01
N VAL A 103 9.72 0.70 -4.01
CA VAL A 103 9.40 0.26 -2.66
C VAL A 103 8.22 1.06 -2.13
N ASP A 104 7.22 0.35 -1.60
CA ASP A 104 6.11 0.92 -0.86
C ASP A 104 6.28 0.53 0.62
N MET A 105 6.51 1.54 1.46
CA MET A 105 6.72 1.40 2.90
C MET A 105 5.41 1.75 3.62
N HIS A 106 4.74 0.74 4.14
CA HIS A 106 3.49 0.86 4.87
C HIS A 106 3.75 0.97 6.37
N SER A 107 3.09 1.92 7.02
CA SER A 107 3.05 2.09 8.46
C SER A 107 1.61 2.03 8.93
N ASP A 108 1.36 1.32 10.04
CA ASP A 108 0.02 1.09 10.58
C ASP A 108 -0.95 0.42 9.57
N LEU A 109 -0.44 -0.46 8.72
CA LEU A 109 -1.21 -1.16 7.68
C LEU A 109 -2.43 -1.87 8.29
N ILE A 110 -3.60 -1.64 7.72
CA ILE A 110 -4.85 -2.24 8.19
C ILE A 110 -4.99 -3.62 7.55
N ARG A 111 -4.96 -4.66 8.39
CA ARG A 111 -5.10 -6.06 7.97
C ARG A 111 -6.25 -6.75 8.70
N GLU A 112 -6.83 -7.70 8.02
CA GLU A 112 -7.84 -8.61 8.54
C GLU A 112 -7.17 -9.81 9.21
N PHE A 113 -7.60 -10.13 10.43
CA PHE A 113 -7.14 -11.28 11.20
C PHE A 113 -8.31 -12.09 11.71
N SER A 114 -8.12 -13.40 11.71
CA SER A 114 -9.07 -14.35 12.28
C SER A 114 -8.54 -14.87 13.62
N PHE A 115 -9.40 -14.85 14.63
CA PHE A 115 -9.12 -15.34 15.97
C PHE A 115 -10.16 -16.37 16.39
N GLU A 116 -9.78 -17.30 17.25
CA GLU A 116 -10.71 -18.22 17.88
C GLU A 116 -11.62 -17.47 18.87
N THR A 117 -12.88 -17.87 18.93
CA THR A 117 -13.82 -17.29 19.88
C THR A 117 -13.55 -17.86 21.28
N PRO A 118 -13.36 -17.01 22.31
CA PRO A 118 -13.04 -17.49 23.67
C PRO A 118 -14.05 -18.47 24.25
N ASP A 119 -15.32 -18.31 23.90
CA ASP A 119 -16.46 -19.09 24.46
C ASP A 119 -16.79 -20.33 23.63
N ASN A 120 -16.23 -20.49 22.42
CA ASN A 120 -16.50 -21.64 21.56
C ASN A 120 -15.27 -22.00 20.72
N PRO A 121 -14.60 -23.13 21.00
CA PRO A 121 -13.42 -23.57 20.27
C PRO A 121 -13.65 -23.86 18.76
N MET A 122 -14.91 -24.07 18.36
CA MET A 122 -15.29 -24.24 16.96
C MET A 122 -15.66 -22.92 16.30
N GLY A 123 -15.75 -21.83 17.07
CA GLY A 123 -16.09 -20.50 16.56
C GLY A 123 -14.85 -19.66 16.27
N SER A 124 -14.95 -18.83 15.25
CA SER A 124 -13.92 -17.83 14.91
C SER A 124 -14.55 -16.45 14.73
N TYR A 125 -13.77 -15.42 14.97
CA TYR A 125 -14.16 -14.08 14.59
C TYR A 125 -13.05 -13.40 13.78
N VAL A 126 -13.48 -12.60 12.84
CA VAL A 126 -12.64 -11.82 11.96
C VAL A 126 -12.69 -10.35 12.41
N THR A 127 -11.54 -9.73 12.56
CA THR A 127 -11.42 -8.31 12.91
C THR A 127 -10.26 -7.66 12.17
N TYR A 128 -10.17 -6.33 12.27
CA TYR A 128 -9.13 -5.54 11.64
C TYR A 128 -8.18 -5.00 12.69
N ILE A 129 -6.88 -5.09 12.43
CA ILE A 129 -5.84 -4.52 13.29
C ILE A 129 -4.81 -3.75 12.46
N ASN A 130 -4.14 -2.79 13.09
CA ASN A 130 -3.02 -2.11 12.47
C ASN A 130 -1.75 -2.93 12.65
N HIS A 131 -1.14 -3.29 11.53
CA HIS A 131 0.20 -3.87 11.46
C HIS A 131 1.24 -2.78 11.58
N HIS A 132 2.33 -3.03 12.31
CA HIS A 132 3.30 -1.98 12.61
C HIS A 132 4.00 -1.47 11.37
N GLN A 133 4.62 -2.33 10.58
CA GLN A 133 5.36 -1.97 9.37
C GLN A 133 5.42 -3.12 8.37
N GLU A 134 5.24 -2.77 7.10
CA GLU A 134 5.35 -3.69 5.98
C GLU A 134 5.99 -2.96 4.80
N ASN A 135 7.00 -3.58 4.18
CA ASN A 135 7.67 -3.01 3.02
C ASN A 135 7.50 -3.93 1.82
N HIS A 136 7.01 -3.38 0.72
CA HIS A 136 6.83 -4.07 -0.56
C HIS A 136 7.87 -3.55 -1.54
N TRP A 137 8.83 -4.40 -1.88
CA TRP A 137 9.80 -4.15 -2.94
C TRP A 137 9.31 -4.77 -4.23
N TYR A 138 9.42 -4.06 -5.32
CA TYR A 138 9.05 -4.60 -6.62
C TYR A 138 9.99 -4.15 -7.73
N ALA A 139 10.12 -5.05 -8.73
CA ALA A 139 10.78 -4.77 -9.99
C ALA A 139 9.82 -5.15 -11.12
N TYR A 140 9.48 -4.19 -11.95
CA TYR A 140 8.62 -4.39 -13.11
C TYR A 140 9.40 -4.14 -14.39
N LEU A 141 9.46 -5.15 -15.27
CA LEU A 141 10.11 -5.10 -16.57
C LEU A 141 9.06 -5.19 -17.66
N SER A 142 9.10 -4.27 -18.62
CA SER A 142 8.25 -4.26 -19.80
C SER A 142 9.10 -4.22 -21.06
N LEU A 143 8.99 -5.26 -21.87
CA LEU A 143 9.74 -5.46 -23.12
C LEU A 143 8.76 -5.77 -24.26
N PRO A 144 8.13 -4.78 -24.88
CA PRO A 144 7.40 -4.98 -26.12
C PRO A 144 8.37 -5.26 -27.26
N PHE A 145 8.11 -6.28 -28.06
CA PHE A 145 8.95 -6.70 -29.16
C PHE A 145 8.10 -7.02 -30.40
N GLN A 146 8.47 -6.45 -31.55
CA GLN A 146 7.79 -6.67 -32.81
C GLN A 146 8.75 -7.29 -33.82
N PRO A 147 8.85 -8.63 -33.89
CA PRO A 147 9.73 -9.32 -34.84
C PRO A 147 9.32 -9.15 -36.30
N CYS A 148 8.00 -8.99 -36.55
CA CYS A 148 7.42 -8.82 -37.87
C CYS A 148 6.28 -7.79 -37.81
N TYR A 149 5.91 -7.18 -38.96
CA TYR A 149 4.84 -6.18 -39.03
C TYR A 149 3.46 -6.69 -38.58
N TRP A 150 3.24 -8.00 -38.62
CA TRP A 150 1.99 -8.68 -38.25
C TRP A 150 2.04 -9.39 -36.89
N PHE A 151 3.18 -9.36 -36.18
CA PHE A 151 3.33 -10.10 -34.91
C PHE A 151 3.96 -9.22 -33.82
N ASN A 152 3.21 -9.00 -32.74
CA ASN A 152 3.65 -8.24 -31.58
C ASN A 152 3.70 -9.16 -30.34
N ILE A 153 4.80 -9.11 -29.62
CA ILE A 153 4.99 -9.79 -28.34
C ILE A 153 5.15 -8.72 -27.26
N ASN A 154 4.39 -8.83 -26.17
CA ASN A 154 4.58 -7.99 -24.98
C ASN A 154 5.03 -8.87 -23.83
N PHE A 155 6.31 -8.80 -23.47
CA PHE A 155 6.84 -9.49 -22.31
C PHE A 155 6.80 -8.55 -21.10
N ASN A 156 6.02 -8.92 -20.08
CA ASN A 156 5.90 -8.18 -18.84
C ASN A 156 6.18 -9.09 -17.66
N THR A 157 7.09 -8.68 -16.80
CA THR A 157 7.47 -9.44 -15.59
C THR A 157 7.41 -8.54 -14.37
N LEU A 158 6.78 -9.01 -13.31
CA LEU A 158 6.75 -8.37 -12.01
C LEU A 158 7.39 -9.31 -10.98
N LEU A 159 8.44 -8.85 -10.34
CA LEU A 159 9.06 -9.49 -9.19
C LEU A 159 8.68 -8.70 -7.94
N CYS A 160 8.19 -9.38 -6.91
CA CYS A 160 7.82 -8.77 -5.64
C CYS A 160 8.54 -9.47 -4.50
N TYR A 161 8.97 -8.67 -3.54
CA TYR A 161 9.52 -9.14 -2.27
C TYR A 161 8.90 -8.34 -1.13
N GLN A 162 8.39 -9.02 -0.11
CA GLN A 162 7.66 -8.44 0.98
C GLN A 162 8.37 -8.71 2.31
N THR A 163 8.46 -7.69 3.15
CA THR A 163 8.96 -7.81 4.52
C THR A 163 7.89 -7.34 5.48
N ILE A 164 7.51 -8.21 6.41
CA ILE A 164 6.47 -7.95 7.41
C ILE A 164 7.10 -7.92 8.80
N GLN A 165 6.87 -6.85 9.57
CA GLN A 165 7.18 -6.79 11.00
C GLN A 165 5.90 -6.99 11.81
N ILE A 166 5.75 -8.17 12.43
CA ILE A 166 4.54 -8.52 13.20
C ILE A 166 4.58 -7.93 14.59
N THR A 167 5.77 -7.92 15.22
CA THR A 167 5.98 -7.35 16.56
C THR A 167 7.28 -6.56 16.53
N LYS A 168 7.44 -5.59 17.44
CA LYS A 168 8.67 -4.81 17.57
C LYS A 168 9.83 -5.75 17.89
N GLY A 169 10.56 -6.22 16.87
CA GLY A 169 11.69 -7.15 16.98
C GLY A 169 11.56 -8.46 16.20
N GLU A 170 10.38 -8.83 15.73
CA GLU A 170 10.18 -9.99 14.85
C GLU A 170 9.85 -9.54 13.43
N SER A 171 10.60 -10.02 12.47
CA SER A 171 10.36 -9.77 11.04
C SER A 171 10.24 -11.07 10.27
N ILE A 172 9.22 -11.21 9.45
CA ILE A 172 9.07 -12.30 8.48
C ILE A 172 9.50 -11.76 7.12
N LYS A 173 10.38 -12.52 6.45
CA LYS A 173 10.83 -12.24 5.09
C LYS A 173 10.28 -13.34 4.19
N GLY A 174 9.64 -12.96 3.12
CA GLY A 174 9.11 -13.86 2.10
C GLY A 174 9.47 -13.43 0.69
#